data_b712890eca32393314533d448459e093
#
_entry.id   b712890eca32393314533d448459e093
#
_cell.length_a   1.000
_cell.length_b   1.000
_cell.length_c   1.000
_cell.angle_alpha   90.00
_cell.angle_beta   90.00
_cell.angle_gamma   90.00
#
_symmetry.space_group_name_H-M   'P 1'
#
loop_
_entity.id
_entity.type
_entity.pdbx_description
1 polymer ?
#
loop_
_entity_poly.entity_id
_entity_poly.type
_entity_poly.pdbx_seq_one_letter_code
_entity_poly.pdbx_strand_id
1 'polypeptide(L)'
;MPDTPAAPVIVADEPGTFPYGVLAERHPAIVRRVAEDTPYGPDRRRALDALRTDCTEGVITPLPDDAHDHDRWAAWGMHAHAGRSWHDVPWLWSESWFYRQLLQATGYFEPGPWQGVDPFRPAKLAELDAPATDDELAALDALEDLPEDERARALLHGSLWGNRADLGFRMSAEGAEESAAVPALVADDSDRLWSLLHGSPGGTLCLVADNAGRELVPDLLLIAHLLAHGRIARAQLHVKPHPYYVSDATTADVLDAVRRLTAAKGAAGAYGQGLRAALTDGRLELRAHPFSCAPLPYADMPDDLRADFAAATVTVLKGDLNYRRLVGDRYWPATTPFADVTAYFPGPVAALRILKSEVITGLDPRTETALDADEGGRRRISGTHALIQVRT
;
A
#
# COMPACT_ATOMS: atom_id res chain seq x y z
N MET A 1 0.75 18.94 -25.88
CA MET A 1 -0.05 17.82 -25.44
C MET A 1 -1.51 18.24 -25.53
N PRO A 2 -2.42 17.50 -26.14
CA PRO A 2 -3.82 17.86 -26.05
C PRO A 2 -4.21 17.80 -24.57
N ASP A 3 -4.85 18.89 -24.08
CA ASP A 3 -5.49 18.96 -22.76
C ASP A 3 -6.59 17.90 -22.68
N THR A 4 -6.24 16.69 -22.26
CA THR A 4 -7.27 15.75 -21.84
C THR A 4 -7.86 16.34 -20.56
N PRO A 5 -9.15 16.71 -20.53
CA PRO A 5 -9.76 17.29 -19.34
C PRO A 5 -9.56 16.31 -18.18
N ALA A 6 -9.03 16.81 -17.07
CA ALA A 6 -8.78 15.99 -15.90
C ALA A 6 -10.11 15.36 -15.44
N ALA A 7 -10.13 14.05 -15.25
CA ALA A 7 -11.30 13.34 -14.74
C ALA A 7 -11.75 13.94 -13.38
N PRO A 8 -13.04 13.89 -13.02
CA PRO A 8 -13.55 14.41 -11.75
C PRO A 8 -12.83 13.75 -10.55
N VAL A 9 -12.56 14.54 -9.52
CA VAL A 9 -12.05 14.02 -8.23
C VAL A 9 -13.15 13.23 -7.56
N ILE A 10 -12.78 12.12 -6.92
CA ILE A 10 -13.71 11.31 -6.15
C ILE A 10 -14.06 12.03 -4.86
N VAL A 11 -15.36 12.13 -4.55
CA VAL A 11 -15.92 12.59 -3.28
C VAL A 11 -16.84 11.49 -2.72
N ALA A 12 -17.13 11.55 -1.44
CA ALA A 12 -17.92 10.51 -0.75
C ALA A 12 -19.35 11.01 -0.42
N ASP A 13 -19.95 11.84 -1.29
CA ASP A 13 -21.20 12.52 -1.05
C ASP A 13 -22.46 11.74 -1.47
N GLU A 14 -22.31 10.67 -2.27
CA GLU A 14 -23.42 9.88 -2.80
C GLU A 14 -23.65 8.61 -1.99
N PRO A 15 -24.78 8.46 -1.25
CA PRO A 15 -25.12 7.25 -0.52
C PRO A 15 -25.16 6.01 -1.42
N GLY A 16 -24.62 4.89 -0.91
CA GLY A 16 -24.57 3.62 -1.65
C GLY A 16 -23.32 3.43 -2.52
N THR A 17 -22.50 4.48 -2.69
CA THR A 17 -21.18 4.34 -3.33
C THR A 17 -20.15 3.77 -2.36
N PHE A 18 -19.09 3.17 -2.91
CA PHE A 18 -18.00 2.63 -2.10
C PHE A 18 -17.31 3.71 -1.24
N PRO A 19 -16.95 4.91 -1.75
CA PRO A 19 -16.38 5.99 -0.94
C PRO A 19 -17.29 6.42 0.22
N TYR A 20 -18.60 6.54 -0.01
CA TYR A 20 -19.58 6.86 1.04
C TYR A 20 -19.57 5.80 2.15
N GLY A 21 -19.63 4.51 1.79
CA GLY A 21 -19.61 3.40 2.74
C GLY A 21 -18.33 3.34 3.58
N VAL A 22 -17.19 3.77 3.03
CA VAL A 22 -15.94 3.87 3.80
C VAL A 22 -16.08 4.87 4.94
N LEU A 23 -16.61 6.07 4.68
CA LEU A 23 -16.79 7.10 5.71
C LEU A 23 -17.93 6.76 6.67
N ALA A 24 -19.08 6.32 6.15
CA ALA A 24 -20.28 6.10 6.96
C ALA A 24 -20.24 4.82 7.80
N GLU A 25 -19.52 3.78 7.37
CA GLU A 25 -19.57 2.45 7.99
C GLU A 25 -18.19 1.96 8.44
N ARG A 26 -17.19 2.00 7.55
CA ARG A 26 -15.86 1.44 7.82
C ARG A 26 -15.11 2.26 8.86
N HIS A 27 -15.10 3.59 8.79
CA HIS A 27 -14.40 4.43 9.76
C HIS A 27 -14.96 4.26 11.18
N PRO A 28 -16.27 4.31 11.43
CA PRO A 28 -16.84 3.99 12.74
C PRO A 28 -16.49 2.58 13.26
N ALA A 29 -16.42 1.59 12.35
CA ALA A 29 -16.02 0.24 12.72
C ALA A 29 -14.54 0.16 13.15
N ILE A 30 -13.65 0.88 12.45
CA ILE A 30 -12.23 1.00 12.81
C ILE A 30 -12.07 1.62 14.20
N VAL A 31 -12.77 2.73 14.48
CA VAL A 31 -12.71 3.37 15.81
C VAL A 31 -13.13 2.40 16.91
N ARG A 32 -14.24 1.66 16.71
CA ARG A 32 -14.68 0.63 17.69
C ARG A 32 -13.60 -0.42 17.91
N ARG A 33 -13.03 -0.95 16.82
CA ARG A 33 -11.99 -1.97 16.91
C ARG A 33 -10.75 -1.48 17.67
N VAL A 34 -10.29 -0.26 17.40
CA VAL A 34 -9.17 0.35 18.13
C VAL A 34 -9.47 0.50 19.62
N ALA A 35 -10.70 0.87 19.99
CA ALA A 35 -11.12 0.99 21.39
C ALA A 35 -11.26 -0.38 22.09
N GLU A 36 -11.53 -1.45 21.36
CA GLU A 36 -11.62 -2.83 21.85
C GLU A 36 -10.24 -3.47 22.00
N ASP A 37 -9.36 -3.29 21.00
CA ASP A 37 -8.05 -3.94 20.96
C ASP A 37 -7.05 -3.31 21.96
N THR A 38 -7.29 -2.08 22.42
CA THR A 38 -6.40 -1.37 23.34
C THR A 38 -7.17 -0.86 24.57
N PRO A 39 -6.69 -1.12 25.80
CA PRO A 39 -7.38 -0.73 27.05
C PRO A 39 -7.17 0.76 27.35
N TYR A 40 -7.64 1.64 26.49
CA TYR A 40 -7.58 3.08 26.69
C TYR A 40 -8.36 3.54 27.92
N GLY A 41 -7.84 4.52 28.64
CA GLY A 41 -8.51 5.19 29.74
C GLY A 41 -9.73 6.03 29.27
N PRO A 42 -10.55 6.54 30.24
CA PRO A 42 -11.81 7.22 29.93
C PRO A 42 -11.65 8.41 28.96
N ASP A 43 -10.58 9.19 29.08
CA ASP A 43 -10.36 10.37 28.23
C ASP A 43 -10.15 10.01 26.76
N ARG A 44 -9.32 9.00 26.50
CA ARG A 44 -9.09 8.51 25.13
C ARG A 44 -10.31 7.84 24.55
N ARG A 45 -11.07 7.11 25.36
CA ARG A 45 -12.34 6.53 24.91
C ARG A 45 -13.34 7.61 24.51
N ARG A 46 -13.47 8.70 25.30
CA ARG A 46 -14.31 9.83 24.90
C ARG A 46 -13.86 10.49 23.60
N ALA A 47 -12.54 10.65 23.41
CA ALA A 47 -12.00 11.21 22.16
C ALA A 47 -12.27 10.30 20.94
N LEU A 48 -12.16 8.98 21.10
CA LEU A 48 -12.52 8.00 20.07
C LEU A 48 -14.02 8.03 19.76
N ASP A 49 -14.89 8.10 20.79
CA ASP A 49 -16.33 8.20 20.58
C ASP A 49 -16.73 9.51 19.88
N ALA A 50 -16.07 10.62 20.21
CA ALA A 50 -16.25 11.89 19.51
C ALA A 50 -15.86 11.77 18.04
N LEU A 51 -14.69 11.22 17.74
CA LEU A 51 -14.24 11.01 16.35
C LEU A 51 -15.22 10.14 15.57
N ARG A 52 -15.77 9.09 16.20
CA ARG A 52 -16.75 8.19 15.55
C ARG A 52 -18.01 8.93 15.10
N THR A 53 -18.44 9.92 15.86
CA THR A 53 -19.60 10.78 15.50
C THR A 53 -19.18 11.84 14.46
N ASP A 54 -18.05 12.49 14.68
CA ASP A 54 -17.58 13.57 13.84
C ASP A 54 -17.31 13.12 12.39
N CYS A 55 -16.74 11.93 12.19
CA CYS A 55 -16.42 11.45 10.84
C CYS A 55 -17.64 11.08 10.00
N THR A 56 -18.84 10.95 10.62
CA THR A 56 -20.10 10.64 9.92
C THR A 56 -21.07 11.81 9.85
N GLU A 57 -21.16 12.64 10.89
CA GLU A 57 -22.19 13.66 11.07
C GLU A 57 -21.58 15.07 11.23
N GLY A 58 -20.29 15.14 11.49
CA GLY A 58 -19.59 16.38 11.81
C GLY A 58 -19.04 17.11 10.60
N VAL A 59 -18.24 18.13 10.92
CA VAL A 59 -17.52 18.95 9.94
C VAL A 59 -16.02 18.90 10.26
N ILE A 60 -15.19 19.17 9.25
CA ILE A 60 -13.75 19.23 9.38
C ILE A 60 -13.39 20.41 10.31
N THR A 61 -12.75 20.10 11.43
CA THR A 61 -12.24 21.07 12.39
C THR A 61 -10.71 21.09 12.28
N PRO A 62 -10.08 22.23 11.98
CA PRO A 62 -8.63 22.32 11.87
C PRO A 62 -7.89 21.81 13.10
N LEU A 63 -6.65 21.35 12.91
CA LEU A 63 -5.75 21.02 14.00
C LEU A 63 -5.47 22.27 14.84
N PRO A 64 -5.21 22.13 16.16
CA PRO A 64 -4.72 23.23 16.96
C PRO A 64 -3.35 23.71 16.45
N ASP A 65 -3.05 25.00 16.65
CA ASP A 65 -1.82 25.64 16.13
C ASP A 65 -0.53 25.01 16.65
N ASP A 66 -0.57 24.37 17.82
CA ASP A 66 0.55 23.69 18.45
C ASP A 66 0.70 22.21 18.04
N ALA A 67 -0.14 21.70 17.17
CA ALA A 67 0.01 20.35 16.63
C ALA A 67 1.32 20.25 15.82
N HIS A 68 2.10 19.21 16.08
CA HIS A 68 3.44 19.03 15.50
C HIS A 68 3.50 19.03 13.96
N ASP A 69 2.38 18.78 13.30
CA ASP A 69 2.23 18.69 11.85
C ASP A 69 1.19 19.71 11.29
N HIS A 70 0.80 20.71 12.10
CA HIS A 70 -0.17 21.75 11.73
C HIS A 70 0.18 22.40 10.38
N ASP A 71 1.42 22.88 10.23
CA ASP A 71 1.85 23.59 9.02
C ASP A 71 1.80 22.69 7.76
N ARG A 72 2.08 21.38 7.92
CA ARG A 72 1.94 20.43 6.81
C ARG A 72 0.48 20.26 6.41
N TRP A 73 -0.41 20.05 7.38
CA TRP A 73 -1.83 19.93 7.08
C TRP A 73 -2.43 21.23 6.55
N ALA A 74 -1.95 22.38 7.00
CA ALA A 74 -2.30 23.69 6.40
C ALA A 74 -1.89 23.74 4.91
N ALA A 75 -0.66 23.34 4.60
CA ALA A 75 -0.15 23.23 3.22
C ALA A 75 -0.93 22.19 2.38
N TRP A 76 -1.46 21.14 3.01
CA TRP A 76 -2.27 20.10 2.37
C TRP A 76 -3.78 20.44 2.30
N GLY A 77 -4.14 21.67 2.54
CA GLY A 77 -5.51 22.17 2.29
C GLY A 77 -6.44 22.12 3.49
N MET A 78 -5.96 21.89 4.71
CA MET A 78 -6.79 21.81 5.92
C MET A 78 -7.74 23.00 6.06
N HIS A 79 -7.24 24.23 5.89
CA HIS A 79 -8.06 25.44 6.00
C HIS A 79 -9.08 25.60 4.89
N ALA A 80 -8.80 25.07 3.68
CA ALA A 80 -9.75 25.11 2.57
C ALA A 80 -10.94 24.14 2.77
N HIS A 81 -10.77 23.14 3.62
CA HIS A 81 -11.80 22.15 3.94
C HIS A 81 -12.50 22.43 5.28
N ALA A 82 -12.00 23.36 6.09
CA ALA A 82 -12.57 23.69 7.39
C ALA A 82 -14.06 24.06 7.30
N GLY A 83 -14.88 23.50 8.21
CA GLY A 83 -16.33 23.71 8.26
C GLY A 83 -17.15 22.94 7.21
N ARG A 84 -16.50 22.21 6.29
CA ARG A 84 -17.19 21.34 5.33
C ARG A 84 -17.46 19.97 5.94
N SER A 85 -18.51 19.28 5.45
CA SER A 85 -18.73 17.88 5.78
C SER A 85 -17.55 17.01 5.31
N TRP A 86 -17.27 15.93 6.04
CA TRP A 86 -16.27 14.94 5.64
C TRP A 86 -16.61 14.28 4.29
N HIS A 87 -17.88 14.24 3.94
CA HIS A 87 -18.38 13.69 2.69
C HIS A 87 -18.22 14.64 1.49
N ASP A 88 -18.06 15.96 1.73
CA ASP A 88 -18.03 16.99 0.67
C ASP A 88 -16.63 17.36 0.19
N VAL A 89 -15.60 16.72 0.72
CA VAL A 89 -14.20 16.99 0.34
C VAL A 89 -13.64 15.82 -0.45
N PRO A 90 -12.47 15.97 -1.13
CA PRO A 90 -11.87 14.86 -1.85
C PRO A 90 -11.72 13.61 -0.98
N TRP A 91 -12.14 12.45 -1.47
CA TRP A 91 -12.19 11.22 -0.68
C TRP A 91 -10.82 10.82 -0.11
N LEU A 92 -9.74 10.89 -0.93
CA LEU A 92 -8.39 10.64 -0.46
C LEU A 92 -8.01 11.57 0.72
N TRP A 93 -8.44 12.83 0.65
CA TRP A 93 -8.17 13.81 1.71
C TRP A 93 -8.93 13.45 2.99
N SER A 94 -10.22 13.15 2.87
CA SER A 94 -11.09 12.80 4.00
C SER A 94 -10.63 11.52 4.72
N GLU A 95 -10.27 10.48 3.97
CA GLU A 95 -9.71 9.24 4.54
C GLU A 95 -8.40 9.50 5.31
N SER A 96 -7.49 10.27 4.69
CA SER A 96 -6.20 10.60 5.32
C SER A 96 -6.40 11.43 6.59
N TRP A 97 -7.35 12.36 6.56
CA TRP A 97 -7.74 13.17 7.71
C TRP A 97 -8.28 12.32 8.85
N PHE A 98 -9.11 11.33 8.53
CA PHE A 98 -9.62 10.37 9.53
C PHE A 98 -8.47 9.69 10.29
N TYR A 99 -7.48 9.15 9.60
CA TYR A 99 -6.36 8.48 10.26
C TYR A 99 -5.51 9.44 11.09
N ARG A 100 -5.34 10.68 10.63
CA ARG A 100 -4.67 11.72 11.43
C ARG A 100 -5.44 12.01 12.71
N GLN A 101 -6.76 12.16 12.65
CA GLN A 101 -7.61 12.41 13.82
C GLN A 101 -7.68 11.19 14.75
N LEU A 102 -7.67 9.98 14.22
CA LEU A 102 -7.62 8.76 15.02
C LEU A 102 -6.33 8.68 15.85
N LEU A 103 -5.19 9.00 15.26
CA LEU A 103 -3.92 9.07 16.00
C LEU A 103 -3.93 10.19 17.05
N GLN A 104 -4.59 11.32 16.80
CA GLN A 104 -4.81 12.34 17.81
C GLN A 104 -5.67 11.82 18.98
N ALA A 105 -6.79 11.17 18.67
CA ALA A 105 -7.71 10.64 19.67
C ALA A 105 -7.06 9.57 20.57
N THR A 106 -6.16 8.76 20.01
CA THR A 106 -5.40 7.75 20.79
C THR A 106 -4.25 8.33 21.59
N GLY A 107 -3.83 9.59 21.33
CA GLY A 107 -2.70 10.23 21.99
C GLY A 107 -1.34 9.86 21.38
N TYR A 108 -1.33 9.35 20.15
CA TYR A 108 -0.10 8.92 19.47
C TYR A 108 0.96 10.04 19.37
N PHE A 109 0.53 11.28 19.10
CA PHE A 109 1.42 12.42 18.91
C PHE A 109 1.65 13.23 20.21
N GLU A 110 0.87 12.96 21.26
CA GLU A 110 0.95 13.72 22.52
C GLU A 110 1.95 13.12 23.49
N PRO A 111 2.66 13.97 24.29
CA PRO A 111 3.46 13.46 25.39
C PRO A 111 2.62 12.61 26.35
N GLY A 112 3.10 11.42 26.69
CA GLY A 112 2.41 10.55 27.62
C GLY A 112 2.59 9.07 27.30
N PRO A 113 1.85 8.16 27.98
CA PRO A 113 2.03 6.72 27.87
C PRO A 113 1.67 6.16 26.48
N TRP A 114 0.89 6.89 25.69
CA TRP A 114 0.45 6.47 24.36
C TRP A 114 1.26 7.08 23.22
N GLN A 115 2.23 7.92 23.53
CA GLN A 115 3.09 8.53 22.50
C GLN A 115 3.85 7.47 21.72
N GLY A 116 3.67 7.47 20.39
CA GLY A 116 4.32 6.52 19.50
C GLY A 116 3.80 5.08 19.59
N VAL A 117 2.72 4.83 20.34
CA VAL A 117 2.08 3.50 20.42
C VAL A 117 1.12 3.33 19.23
N ASP A 118 1.46 2.46 18.29
CA ASP A 118 0.63 2.16 17.12
C ASP A 118 -0.68 1.47 17.55
N PRO A 119 -1.86 2.11 17.33
CA PRO A 119 -3.15 1.54 17.72
C PRO A 119 -3.52 0.27 16.92
N PHE A 120 -2.87 0.03 15.79
CA PHE A 120 -3.11 -1.11 14.92
C PHE A 120 -2.09 -2.25 15.12
N ARG A 121 -1.06 -2.03 15.94
CA ARG A 121 0.01 -3.01 16.15
C ARG A 121 -0.49 -4.40 16.58
N PRO A 122 -1.50 -4.55 17.47
CA PRO A 122 -1.99 -5.88 17.85
C PRO A 122 -2.46 -6.70 16.64
N ALA A 123 -3.21 -6.09 15.72
CA ALA A 123 -3.70 -6.76 14.51
C ALA A 123 -2.56 -7.09 13.53
N LYS A 124 -1.62 -6.16 13.31
CA LYS A 124 -0.45 -6.37 12.45
C LYS A 124 0.43 -7.52 12.93
N LEU A 125 0.69 -7.62 14.23
CA LEU A 125 1.45 -8.71 14.83
C LEU A 125 0.70 -10.04 14.77
N ALA A 126 -0.60 -10.04 15.07
CA ALA A 126 -1.42 -11.25 14.98
C ALA A 126 -1.43 -11.83 13.56
N GLU A 127 -1.42 -10.99 12.54
CA GLU A 127 -1.31 -11.41 11.15
C GLU A 127 0.08 -11.97 10.83
N LEU A 128 1.15 -11.29 11.27
CA LEU A 128 2.54 -11.73 11.04
C LEU A 128 2.84 -13.07 11.74
N ASP A 129 2.25 -13.31 12.90
CA ASP A 129 2.46 -14.51 13.72
C ASP A 129 1.39 -15.59 13.47
N ALA A 130 0.52 -15.41 12.48
CA ALA A 130 -0.51 -16.40 12.14
C ALA A 130 0.11 -17.73 11.67
N PRO A 131 -0.49 -18.90 11.98
CA PRO A 131 -0.02 -20.20 11.50
C PRO A 131 0.16 -20.29 9.99
N ALA A 132 -0.70 -19.61 9.22
CA ALA A 132 -0.58 -19.53 7.77
C ALA A 132 0.73 -18.85 7.31
N THR A 133 1.31 -17.96 8.12
CA THR A 133 2.63 -17.39 7.83
C THR A 133 3.73 -18.45 7.98
N ASP A 134 3.61 -19.37 8.95
CA ASP A 134 4.56 -20.48 9.10
C ASP A 134 4.54 -21.39 7.87
N ASP A 135 3.35 -21.71 7.37
CA ASP A 135 3.15 -22.55 6.18
C ASP A 135 3.74 -21.88 4.93
N GLU A 136 3.52 -20.56 4.75
CA GLU A 136 4.09 -19.78 3.65
C GLU A 136 5.62 -19.73 3.71
N LEU A 137 6.19 -19.52 4.89
CA LEU A 137 7.65 -19.50 5.07
C LEU A 137 8.27 -20.88 4.82
N ALA A 138 7.61 -21.95 5.22
CA ALA A 138 8.08 -23.31 4.95
C ALA A 138 8.00 -23.66 3.44
N ALA A 139 7.01 -23.15 2.73
CA ALA A 139 6.88 -23.36 1.29
C ALA A 139 8.02 -22.74 0.45
N LEU A 140 8.77 -21.77 1.00
CA LEU A 140 9.93 -21.16 0.33
C LEU A 140 11.04 -22.17 0.02
N ASP A 141 11.18 -23.24 0.82
CA ASP A 141 12.19 -24.26 0.58
C ASP A 141 11.99 -24.96 -0.78
N ALA A 142 10.73 -25.13 -1.21
CA ALA A 142 10.43 -25.71 -2.51
C ALA A 142 10.80 -24.80 -3.70
N LEU A 143 10.89 -23.49 -3.50
CA LEU A 143 11.34 -22.57 -4.55
C LEU A 143 12.83 -22.66 -4.82
N GLU A 144 13.63 -23.14 -3.87
CA GLU A 144 15.08 -23.27 -4.05
C GLU A 144 15.45 -24.28 -5.15
N ASP A 145 14.55 -25.24 -5.44
CA ASP A 145 14.73 -26.22 -6.50
C ASP A 145 14.40 -25.67 -7.91
N LEU A 146 13.76 -24.50 -8.00
CA LEU A 146 13.40 -23.87 -9.27
C LEU A 146 14.59 -23.13 -9.90
N PRO A 147 14.65 -23.04 -11.24
CA PRO A 147 15.52 -22.11 -11.94
C PRO A 147 15.35 -20.67 -11.40
N GLU A 148 16.44 -19.89 -11.39
CA GLU A 148 16.47 -18.56 -10.77
C GLU A 148 15.40 -17.63 -11.34
N ASP A 149 15.18 -17.60 -12.66
CA ASP A 149 14.17 -16.75 -13.29
C ASP A 149 12.74 -17.17 -12.91
N GLU A 150 12.46 -18.46 -12.73
CA GLU A 150 11.15 -18.96 -12.27
C GLU A 150 10.92 -18.60 -10.80
N ARG A 151 11.95 -18.73 -9.96
CA ARG A 151 11.91 -18.31 -8.56
C ARG A 151 11.66 -16.81 -8.44
N ALA A 152 12.34 -15.99 -9.22
CA ALA A 152 12.15 -14.55 -9.25
C ALA A 152 10.71 -14.19 -9.64
N ARG A 153 10.14 -14.84 -10.65
CA ARG A 153 8.73 -14.65 -11.07
C ARG A 153 7.76 -15.06 -9.96
N ALA A 154 7.98 -16.20 -9.31
CA ALA A 154 7.16 -16.67 -8.19
C ALA A 154 7.17 -15.65 -7.03
N LEU A 155 8.33 -15.09 -6.69
CA LEU A 155 8.45 -14.05 -5.66
C LEU A 155 7.75 -12.74 -6.06
N LEU A 156 7.78 -12.33 -7.32
CA LEU A 156 7.02 -11.18 -7.82
C LEU A 156 5.51 -11.40 -7.69
N HIS A 157 5.04 -12.59 -8.07
CA HIS A 157 3.63 -12.95 -7.91
C HIS A 157 3.24 -13.01 -6.42
N GLY A 158 4.12 -13.54 -5.57
CA GLY A 158 3.95 -13.50 -4.10
C GLY A 158 3.83 -12.07 -3.60
N SER A 159 4.68 -11.16 -4.06
CA SER A 159 4.61 -9.73 -3.73
C SER A 159 3.30 -9.10 -4.21
N LEU A 160 2.79 -9.43 -5.40
CA LEU A 160 1.52 -8.90 -5.91
C LEU A 160 0.32 -9.35 -5.07
N TRP A 161 0.25 -10.65 -4.75
CA TRP A 161 -0.93 -11.25 -4.11
C TRP A 161 -0.88 -11.19 -2.57
N GLY A 162 0.26 -10.86 -1.98
CA GLY A 162 0.46 -10.76 -0.54
C GLY A 162 0.06 -12.06 0.17
N ASN A 163 -0.83 -11.97 1.14
CA ASN A 163 -1.31 -13.10 1.92
C ASN A 163 -2.10 -14.19 1.15
N ARG A 164 -2.27 -14.03 -0.16
CA ARG A 164 -2.79 -15.05 -1.07
C ARG A 164 -1.69 -15.77 -1.85
N ALA A 165 -0.44 -15.70 -1.39
CA ALA A 165 0.75 -16.28 -2.04
C ALA A 165 0.66 -17.80 -2.28
N ASP A 166 -0.18 -18.53 -1.53
CA ASP A 166 -0.56 -19.92 -1.83
C ASP A 166 -0.95 -20.13 -3.30
N LEU A 167 -1.45 -19.10 -3.95
CA LEU A 167 -1.84 -19.12 -5.36
C LEU A 167 -0.65 -18.90 -6.30
N GLY A 168 0.32 -18.08 -5.92
CA GLY A 168 1.56 -17.89 -6.68
C GLY A 168 2.39 -19.17 -6.72
N PHE A 169 2.50 -19.88 -5.60
CA PHE A 169 3.20 -21.17 -5.51
C PHE A 169 2.49 -22.28 -6.30
N ARG A 170 1.15 -22.30 -6.30
CA ARG A 170 0.36 -23.27 -7.09
C ARG A 170 0.42 -23.05 -8.60
N MET A 171 0.60 -21.81 -9.04
CA MET A 171 0.76 -21.49 -10.48
C MET A 171 2.11 -21.97 -11.04
N SER A 172 3.12 -22.13 -10.20
CA SER A 172 4.45 -22.62 -10.58
C SER A 172 4.54 -24.15 -10.55
N ALA A 173 3.61 -24.85 -9.89
CA ALA A 173 3.56 -26.29 -9.85
C ALA A 173 2.66 -26.82 -10.98
N GLU A 174 3.24 -27.43 -12.01
CA GLU A 174 2.50 -28.18 -13.02
C GLU A 174 1.64 -29.24 -12.32
N GLY A 175 0.32 -29.08 -12.34
CA GLY A 175 -0.62 -30.11 -11.89
C GLY A 175 -1.67 -29.71 -10.84
N ALA A 176 -1.90 -28.43 -10.57
CA ALA A 176 -2.99 -28.04 -9.68
C ALA A 176 -4.34 -28.22 -10.33
N GLU A 177 -5.14 -29.15 -9.79
CA GLU A 177 -6.55 -29.37 -10.16
C GLU A 177 -7.38 -28.08 -10.04
N GLU A 178 -8.35 -27.90 -10.93
CA GLU A 178 -9.29 -26.80 -11.13
C GLU A 178 -10.20 -26.50 -9.91
N SER A 179 -9.70 -26.23 -8.73
CA SER A 179 -10.56 -26.09 -7.54
C SER A 179 -10.51 -24.76 -6.79
N ALA A 180 -9.80 -23.74 -7.28
CA ALA A 180 -10.00 -22.36 -6.83
C ALA A 180 -9.78 -21.44 -8.02
N ALA A 181 -10.74 -20.54 -8.29
CA ALA A 181 -10.60 -19.57 -9.37
C ALA A 181 -9.29 -18.81 -9.19
N VAL A 182 -8.35 -19.01 -10.12
CA VAL A 182 -7.07 -18.27 -10.14
C VAL A 182 -7.43 -16.80 -10.26
N PRO A 183 -6.98 -15.94 -9.33
CA PRO A 183 -7.25 -14.52 -9.44
C PRO A 183 -6.73 -13.99 -10.78
N ALA A 184 -7.58 -13.31 -11.55
CA ALA A 184 -7.23 -12.90 -12.89
C ALA A 184 -6.39 -11.60 -12.85
N LEU A 185 -5.28 -11.59 -13.58
CA LEU A 185 -4.59 -10.35 -13.94
C LEU A 185 -5.39 -9.65 -15.03
N VAL A 186 -5.82 -8.42 -14.75
CA VAL A 186 -6.54 -7.58 -15.73
C VAL A 186 -5.59 -6.74 -16.60
N ALA A 187 -4.35 -6.58 -16.16
CA ALA A 187 -3.22 -6.08 -16.93
C ALA A 187 -1.95 -6.73 -16.42
N ASP A 188 -1.06 -7.14 -17.32
CA ASP A 188 0.19 -7.81 -16.96
C ASP A 188 1.37 -7.28 -17.80
N ASP A 189 2.09 -6.35 -17.22
CA ASP A 189 3.37 -5.81 -17.74
C ASP A 189 4.59 -6.42 -17.01
N SER A 190 4.47 -7.61 -16.40
CA SER A 190 5.56 -8.24 -15.63
C SER A 190 6.85 -8.41 -16.43
N ASP A 191 6.77 -8.78 -17.70
CA ASP A 191 7.95 -8.89 -18.58
C ASP A 191 8.65 -7.53 -18.80
N ARG A 192 7.90 -6.42 -18.83
CA ARG A 192 8.47 -5.07 -18.89
C ARG A 192 9.20 -4.71 -17.60
N LEU A 193 8.61 -5.06 -16.45
CA LEU A 193 9.26 -4.87 -15.15
C LEU A 193 10.57 -5.66 -15.07
N TRP A 194 10.56 -6.93 -15.46
CA TRP A 194 11.77 -7.75 -15.51
C TRP A 194 12.82 -7.19 -16.44
N SER A 195 12.42 -6.68 -17.62
CA SER A 195 13.36 -6.05 -18.57
C SER A 195 14.07 -4.85 -17.96
N LEU A 196 13.39 -4.02 -17.15
CA LEU A 196 14.02 -2.91 -16.43
C LEU A 196 15.02 -3.39 -15.39
N LEU A 197 14.67 -4.42 -14.61
CA LEU A 197 15.53 -4.97 -13.56
C LEU A 197 16.75 -5.70 -14.13
N HIS A 198 16.59 -6.48 -15.22
CA HIS A 198 17.67 -7.19 -15.88
C HIS A 198 18.60 -6.27 -16.69
N GLY A 199 18.05 -5.22 -17.29
CA GLY A 199 18.82 -4.28 -18.13
C GLY A 199 19.72 -3.32 -17.34
N SER A 200 19.67 -3.34 -16.01
CA SER A 200 20.38 -2.39 -15.16
C SER A 200 21.12 -3.07 -14.02
N PRO A 201 22.08 -3.97 -14.31
CA PRO A 201 22.92 -4.55 -13.25
C PRO A 201 23.60 -3.41 -12.49
N GLY A 202 23.46 -3.40 -11.17
CA GLY A 202 23.92 -2.28 -10.33
C GLY A 202 22.91 -1.17 -10.10
N GLY A 203 21.70 -1.30 -10.64
CA GLY A 203 20.60 -0.35 -10.43
C GLY A 203 20.03 -0.34 -9.02
N THR A 204 19.15 0.63 -8.76
CA THR A 204 18.42 0.78 -7.50
C THR A 204 16.94 0.49 -7.71
N LEU A 205 16.41 -0.49 -6.96
CA LEU A 205 14.96 -0.68 -6.84
C LEU A 205 14.42 0.26 -5.75
N CYS A 206 13.46 1.10 -6.09
CA CYS A 206 12.64 1.79 -5.11
C CYS A 206 11.31 1.02 -4.96
N LEU A 207 10.97 0.55 -3.76
CA LEU A 207 9.69 -0.10 -3.48
C LEU A 207 8.93 0.71 -2.44
N VAL A 208 7.73 1.15 -2.77
CA VAL A 208 6.81 1.82 -1.86
C VAL A 208 5.84 0.78 -1.33
N ALA A 209 6.02 0.42 -0.05
CA ALA A 209 5.23 -0.61 0.60
C ALA A 209 3.75 -0.22 0.75
N ASP A 210 2.89 -1.23 0.81
CA ASP A 210 1.49 -1.13 1.20
C ASP A 210 1.34 -1.60 2.64
N ASN A 211 0.76 -2.75 2.88
CA ASN A 211 0.44 -3.27 4.20
C ASN A 211 1.62 -3.96 4.90
N ALA A 212 1.60 -3.95 6.21
CA ALA A 212 2.44 -4.73 7.10
C ALA A 212 2.02 -6.21 7.13
N GLY A 213 2.54 -6.97 8.08
CA GLY A 213 2.17 -8.36 8.30
C GLY A 213 2.56 -9.27 7.13
N ARG A 214 1.65 -10.13 6.75
CA ARG A 214 1.86 -11.12 5.68
C ARG A 214 2.04 -10.50 4.28
N GLU A 215 1.52 -9.30 4.03
CA GLU A 215 1.68 -8.63 2.73
C GLU A 215 3.08 -8.03 2.56
N LEU A 216 3.75 -7.64 3.65
CA LEU A 216 5.11 -7.09 3.61
C LEU A 216 6.18 -8.19 3.42
N VAL A 217 5.94 -9.38 3.93
CA VAL A 217 6.91 -10.49 3.88
C VAL A 217 7.32 -10.83 2.44
N PRO A 218 6.40 -11.07 1.48
CA PRO A 218 6.74 -11.30 0.09
C PRO A 218 7.51 -10.15 -0.58
N ASP A 219 7.24 -8.89 -0.23
CA ASP A 219 8.00 -7.74 -0.74
C ASP A 219 9.45 -7.80 -0.29
N LEU A 220 9.68 -8.13 0.99
CA LEU A 220 11.02 -8.29 1.54
C LEU A 220 11.75 -9.49 0.93
N LEU A 221 11.06 -10.60 0.67
CA LEU A 221 11.63 -11.77 -0.01
C LEU A 221 12.06 -11.44 -1.44
N LEU A 222 11.23 -10.70 -2.18
CA LEU A 222 11.59 -10.23 -3.53
C LEU A 222 12.83 -9.34 -3.50
N ILE A 223 12.89 -8.36 -2.59
CA ILE A 223 14.07 -7.49 -2.40
C ILE A 223 15.31 -8.32 -2.08
N ALA A 224 15.21 -9.25 -1.12
CA ALA A 224 16.33 -10.09 -0.72
C ALA A 224 16.86 -10.93 -1.88
N HIS A 225 15.96 -11.53 -2.65
CA HIS A 225 16.30 -12.32 -3.84
C HIS A 225 17.03 -11.47 -4.89
N LEU A 226 16.50 -10.31 -5.24
CA LEU A 226 17.10 -9.43 -6.24
C LEU A 226 18.49 -8.93 -5.83
N LEU A 227 18.69 -8.63 -4.53
CA LEU A 227 20.00 -8.25 -3.97
C LEU A 227 20.99 -9.42 -3.98
N ALA A 228 20.54 -10.62 -3.57
CA ALA A 228 21.38 -11.81 -3.48
C ALA A 228 21.90 -12.26 -4.85
N HIS A 229 21.08 -12.13 -5.90
CA HIS A 229 21.43 -12.54 -7.26
C HIS A 229 22.01 -11.40 -8.13
N GLY A 230 22.31 -10.25 -7.51
CA GLY A 230 22.93 -9.11 -8.20
C GLY A 230 22.06 -8.48 -9.30
N ARG A 231 20.74 -8.71 -9.26
CA ARG A 231 19.78 -8.07 -10.19
C ARG A 231 19.64 -6.58 -9.91
N ILE A 232 19.83 -6.20 -8.65
CA ILE A 232 19.95 -4.81 -8.19
C ILE A 232 21.16 -4.69 -7.27
N ALA A 233 21.80 -3.52 -7.22
CA ALA A 233 22.85 -3.23 -6.25
C ALA A 233 22.29 -2.71 -4.94
N ARG A 234 21.17 -1.99 -4.99
CA ARG A 234 20.52 -1.36 -3.84
C ARG A 234 19.01 -1.46 -3.93
N ALA A 235 18.38 -1.43 -2.78
CA ALA A 235 16.94 -1.25 -2.63
C ALA A 235 16.64 -0.11 -1.65
N GLN A 236 15.66 0.72 -1.99
CA GLN A 236 15.05 1.70 -1.10
C GLN A 236 13.62 1.25 -0.82
N LEU A 237 13.34 0.95 0.44
CA LEU A 237 11.99 0.56 0.88
C LEU A 237 11.33 1.76 1.57
N HIS A 238 10.36 2.35 0.89
CA HIS A 238 9.56 3.45 1.42
C HIS A 238 8.41 2.91 2.25
N VAL A 239 8.32 3.37 3.49
CA VAL A 239 7.27 3.02 4.45
C VAL A 239 6.61 4.28 5.01
N LYS A 240 5.55 4.12 5.79
CA LYS A 240 4.88 5.24 6.45
C LYS A 240 5.69 5.71 7.67
N PRO A 241 5.81 7.02 7.91
CA PRO A 241 6.50 7.57 9.07
C PRO A 241 5.76 7.32 10.40
N HIS A 242 4.47 7.06 10.35
CA HIS A 242 3.59 6.72 11.47
C HIS A 242 2.45 5.81 11.00
N PRO A 243 1.67 5.17 11.91
CA PRO A 243 0.54 4.33 11.54
C PRO A 243 -0.45 5.05 10.61
N TYR A 244 -0.91 4.37 9.58
CA TYR A 244 -1.74 4.95 8.53
C TYR A 244 -2.56 3.86 7.85
N TYR A 245 -3.80 4.14 7.44
CA TYR A 245 -4.71 3.19 6.78
C TYR A 245 -4.77 1.79 7.44
N VAL A 246 -4.82 1.72 8.77
CA VAL A 246 -4.87 0.51 9.61
C VAL A 246 -3.61 -0.35 9.51
N SER A 247 -3.31 -0.87 8.33
CA SER A 247 -2.29 -1.90 8.12
C SER A 247 -1.03 -1.42 7.40
N ASP A 248 -0.97 -0.17 6.93
CA ASP A 248 0.19 0.35 6.20
C ASP A 248 1.49 0.14 6.98
N ALA A 249 2.53 -0.29 6.26
CA ALA A 249 3.80 -0.66 6.85
C ALA A 249 4.59 0.56 7.36
N THR A 250 5.09 0.47 8.57
CA THR A 250 6.05 1.40 9.19
C THR A 250 7.43 0.76 9.32
N THR A 251 8.43 1.54 9.71
CA THR A 251 9.77 0.99 10.01
C THR A 251 9.73 -0.11 11.07
N ALA A 252 8.87 0.02 12.09
CA ALA A 252 8.72 -1.00 13.12
C ALA A 252 8.22 -2.33 12.55
N ASP A 253 7.26 -2.26 11.61
CA ASP A 253 6.69 -3.44 10.97
C ASP A 253 7.72 -4.16 10.08
N VAL A 254 8.58 -3.41 9.38
CA VAL A 254 9.71 -3.99 8.61
C VAL A 254 10.67 -4.73 9.52
N LEU A 255 11.05 -4.14 10.66
CA LEU A 255 11.95 -4.76 11.62
C LEU A 255 11.33 -6.03 12.26
N ASP A 256 10.03 -6.03 12.53
CA ASP A 256 9.31 -7.20 13.02
C ASP A 256 9.29 -8.32 11.96
N ALA A 257 9.03 -7.99 10.69
CA ALA A 257 9.05 -8.97 9.59
C ALA A 257 10.46 -9.55 9.36
N VAL A 258 11.51 -8.70 9.35
CA VAL A 258 12.90 -9.18 9.23
C VAL A 258 13.29 -10.07 10.40
N ARG A 259 12.86 -9.75 11.63
CA ARG A 259 13.08 -10.61 12.81
C ARG A 259 12.38 -11.95 12.67
N ARG A 260 11.13 -11.95 12.22
CA ARG A 260 10.32 -13.14 11.97
C ARG A 260 10.97 -14.05 10.93
N LEU A 261 11.43 -13.49 9.80
CA LEU A 261 12.18 -14.21 8.77
C LEU A 261 13.48 -14.78 9.32
N THR A 262 14.29 -13.97 10.04
CA THR A 262 15.58 -14.39 10.58
C THR A 262 15.44 -15.55 11.58
N ALA A 263 14.33 -15.63 12.29
CA ALA A 263 14.03 -16.71 13.24
C ALA A 263 13.50 -18.00 12.57
N ALA A 264 13.10 -17.91 11.29
CA ALA A 264 12.62 -19.07 10.55
C ALA A 264 13.76 -20.01 10.16
N LYS A 265 13.41 -21.25 9.79
CA LYS A 265 14.36 -22.25 9.26
C LYS A 265 14.42 -22.17 7.73
N GLY A 266 15.34 -22.91 7.12
CA GLY A 266 15.45 -23.08 5.68
C GLY A 266 15.69 -21.78 4.91
N ALA A 267 15.12 -21.69 3.73
CA ALA A 267 15.25 -20.55 2.81
C ALA A 267 14.75 -19.24 3.44
N ALA A 268 13.65 -19.27 4.18
CA ALA A 268 13.12 -18.09 4.87
C ALA A 268 14.16 -17.48 5.83
N GLY A 269 14.85 -18.30 6.62
CA GLY A 269 15.91 -17.85 7.51
C GLY A 269 17.10 -17.25 6.77
N ALA A 270 17.49 -17.86 5.63
CA ALA A 270 18.56 -17.33 4.78
C ALA A 270 18.21 -15.95 4.20
N TYR A 271 16.98 -15.76 3.69
CA TYR A 271 16.48 -14.47 3.23
C TYR A 271 16.48 -13.43 4.37
N GLY A 272 16.00 -13.80 5.57
CA GLY A 272 16.01 -12.93 6.75
C GLY A 272 17.41 -12.46 7.14
N GLN A 273 18.40 -13.35 7.13
CA GLN A 273 19.80 -13.03 7.37
C GLN A 273 20.35 -12.10 6.29
N GLY A 274 20.03 -12.36 5.01
CA GLY A 274 20.41 -11.53 3.87
C GLY A 274 19.87 -10.10 3.99
N LEU A 275 18.59 -9.94 4.34
CA LEU A 275 17.96 -8.63 4.60
C LEU A 275 18.63 -7.88 5.75
N ARG A 276 18.92 -8.58 6.84
CA ARG A 276 19.61 -8.00 7.98
C ARG A 276 21.00 -7.50 7.61
N ALA A 277 21.75 -8.27 6.83
CA ALA A 277 23.04 -7.86 6.32
C ALA A 277 22.91 -6.64 5.38
N ALA A 278 21.94 -6.66 4.47
CA ALA A 278 21.69 -5.56 3.54
C ALA A 278 21.28 -4.25 4.24
N LEU A 279 20.52 -4.32 5.32
CA LEU A 279 20.23 -3.16 6.19
C LEU A 279 21.49 -2.63 6.87
N THR A 280 22.37 -3.53 7.32
CA THR A 280 23.59 -3.16 8.06
C THR A 280 24.64 -2.52 7.14
N ASP A 281 24.77 -3.01 5.92
CA ASP A 281 25.77 -2.55 4.94
C ASP A 281 25.23 -1.46 3.99
N GLY A 282 23.95 -1.06 4.12
CA GLY A 282 23.31 0.02 3.36
C GLY A 282 22.90 -0.36 1.94
N ARG A 283 22.86 -1.65 1.60
CA ARG A 283 22.26 -2.11 0.33
C ARG A 283 20.74 -2.09 0.36
N LEU A 284 20.12 -2.25 1.54
CA LEU A 284 18.70 -2.00 1.78
C LEU A 284 18.56 -0.78 2.69
N GLU A 285 17.90 0.26 2.20
CA GLU A 285 17.68 1.51 2.90
C GLU A 285 16.19 1.70 3.19
N LEU A 286 15.83 1.99 4.45
CA LEU A 286 14.46 2.33 4.82
C LEU A 286 14.24 3.82 4.70
N ARG A 287 13.16 4.23 4.06
CA ARG A 287 12.75 5.62 3.86
C ARG A 287 11.36 5.84 4.44
N ALA A 288 11.20 6.86 5.27
CA ALA A 288 9.93 7.22 5.92
C ALA A 288 9.63 8.70 5.69
N HIS A 289 9.31 9.05 4.45
CA HIS A 289 9.08 10.44 4.07
C HIS A 289 7.70 10.93 4.55
N PRO A 290 7.56 12.16 5.09
CA PRO A 290 6.27 12.70 5.56
C PRO A 290 5.17 12.68 4.51
N PHE A 291 5.50 12.91 3.23
CA PHE A 291 4.56 12.85 2.12
C PHE A 291 3.90 11.47 1.94
N SER A 292 4.48 10.40 2.49
CA SER A 292 3.86 9.06 2.45
C SER A 292 2.51 9.00 3.17
N CYS A 293 2.25 9.94 4.10
CA CYS A 293 0.96 10.12 4.78
C CYS A 293 0.22 11.41 4.34
N ALA A 294 0.62 12.04 3.23
CA ALA A 294 -0.10 13.20 2.71
C ALA A 294 -1.41 12.80 2.03
N PRO A 295 -2.48 13.60 2.17
CA PRO A 295 -3.76 13.40 1.51
C PRO A 295 -3.76 13.85 0.05
N LEU A 296 -2.64 13.69 -0.64
CA LEU A 296 -2.36 14.27 -1.96
C LEU A 296 -1.91 13.19 -2.95
N PRO A 297 -2.20 13.36 -4.24
CA PRO A 297 -1.66 12.52 -5.29
C PRO A 297 -0.13 12.70 -5.41
N TYR A 298 0.55 11.71 -6.00
CA TYR A 298 2.00 11.81 -6.24
C TYR A 298 2.38 12.92 -7.23
N ALA A 299 1.45 13.46 -8.00
CA ALA A 299 1.68 14.64 -8.82
C ALA A 299 2.14 15.85 -7.99
N ASP A 300 1.69 15.94 -6.75
CA ASP A 300 2.00 17.02 -5.79
C ASP A 300 3.17 16.67 -4.85
N MET A 301 3.95 15.63 -5.18
CA MET A 301 5.10 15.26 -4.35
C MET A 301 6.16 16.37 -4.31
N PRO A 302 6.83 16.57 -3.16
CA PRO A 302 7.91 17.55 -3.02
C PRO A 302 9.17 17.12 -3.79
N ASP A 303 10.04 18.10 -4.06
CA ASP A 303 11.20 17.93 -4.94
C ASP A 303 12.22 16.91 -4.43
N ASP A 304 12.40 16.78 -3.11
CA ASP A 304 13.30 15.80 -2.51
C ASP A 304 12.81 14.36 -2.76
N LEU A 305 11.51 14.08 -2.58
CA LEU A 305 10.94 12.79 -2.90
C LEU A 305 10.95 12.53 -4.42
N ARG A 306 10.69 13.56 -5.22
CA ARG A 306 10.81 13.50 -6.68
C ARG A 306 12.20 13.10 -7.12
N ALA A 307 13.23 13.67 -6.48
CA ALA A 307 14.63 13.34 -6.74
C ALA A 307 14.98 11.89 -6.37
N ASP A 308 14.47 11.39 -5.25
CA ASP A 308 14.63 10.00 -4.84
C ASP A 308 14.05 9.03 -5.90
N PHE A 309 12.83 9.28 -6.36
CA PHE A 309 12.21 8.45 -7.39
C PHE A 309 12.89 8.58 -8.77
N ALA A 310 13.38 9.77 -9.12
CA ALA A 310 14.14 9.99 -10.37
C ALA A 310 15.46 9.22 -10.40
N ALA A 311 16.09 9.00 -9.24
CA ALA A 311 17.37 8.28 -9.11
C ALA A 311 17.20 6.76 -9.17
N ALA A 312 15.98 6.24 -9.02
CA ALA A 312 15.70 4.81 -9.07
C ALA A 312 15.70 4.26 -10.50
N THR A 313 16.19 3.04 -10.69
CA THR A 313 16.03 2.31 -11.95
C THR A 313 14.56 2.06 -12.27
N VAL A 314 13.79 1.72 -11.24
CA VAL A 314 12.34 1.61 -11.28
C VAL A 314 11.78 1.83 -9.88
N THR A 315 10.66 2.54 -9.80
CA THR A 315 9.86 2.66 -8.58
C THR A 315 8.66 1.74 -8.69
N VAL A 316 8.55 0.79 -7.77
CA VAL A 316 7.40 -0.13 -7.64
C VAL A 316 6.48 0.38 -6.55
N LEU A 317 5.25 0.74 -6.92
CA LEU A 317 4.20 1.19 -6.00
C LEU A 317 3.27 0.02 -5.69
N LYS A 318 3.18 -0.36 -4.42
CA LYS A 318 2.38 -1.50 -3.95
C LYS A 318 1.03 -1.05 -3.44
N GLY A 319 -0.01 -1.78 -3.84
CA GLY A 319 -1.35 -1.70 -3.27
C GLY A 319 -2.26 -0.62 -3.82
N ASP A 320 -3.50 -0.62 -3.30
CA ASP A 320 -4.58 0.21 -3.80
C ASP A 320 -4.39 1.70 -3.51
N LEU A 321 -3.99 2.06 -2.29
CA LEU A 321 -3.79 3.46 -1.91
C LEU A 321 -2.68 4.12 -2.73
N ASN A 322 -1.54 3.45 -2.88
CA ASN A 322 -0.43 4.00 -3.68
C ASN A 322 -0.81 4.13 -5.16
N TYR A 323 -1.60 3.19 -5.69
CA TYR A 323 -2.15 3.31 -7.04
C TYR A 323 -3.10 4.50 -7.19
N ARG A 324 -4.08 4.66 -6.28
CA ARG A 324 -4.99 5.81 -6.25
C ARG A 324 -4.22 7.12 -6.25
N ARG A 325 -3.21 7.24 -5.40
CA ARG A 325 -2.32 8.41 -5.35
C ARG A 325 -1.52 8.60 -6.64
N LEU A 326 -1.09 7.52 -7.30
CA LEU A 326 -0.34 7.58 -8.56
C LEU A 326 -1.20 8.13 -9.70
N VAL A 327 -2.45 7.68 -9.82
CA VAL A 327 -3.35 8.13 -10.89
C VAL A 327 -4.24 9.31 -10.50
N GLY A 328 -4.11 9.83 -9.25
CA GLY A 328 -4.73 11.09 -8.80
C GLY A 328 -6.10 10.95 -8.14
N ASP A 329 -6.53 9.74 -7.78
CA ASP A 329 -7.81 9.45 -7.10
C ASP A 329 -9.04 10.09 -7.79
N ARG A 330 -9.20 9.79 -9.08
CA ARG A 330 -10.20 10.38 -9.97
C ARG A 330 -11.04 9.33 -10.68
N TYR A 331 -12.25 9.70 -11.12
CA TYR A 331 -13.13 8.88 -11.96
C TYR A 331 -12.63 8.82 -13.41
N TRP A 332 -11.46 8.21 -13.62
CA TRP A 332 -10.95 7.97 -14.96
C TRP A 332 -11.80 6.93 -15.70
N PRO A 333 -12.05 7.11 -17.02
CA PRO A 333 -12.41 5.97 -17.85
C PRO A 333 -11.34 4.88 -17.73
N ALA A 334 -11.73 3.64 -17.49
CA ALA A 334 -10.76 2.56 -17.23
C ALA A 334 -9.81 2.30 -18.41
N THR A 335 -10.21 2.71 -19.61
CA THR A 335 -9.40 2.63 -20.84
C THR A 335 -8.43 3.81 -21.02
N THR A 336 -8.45 4.84 -20.12
CA THR A 336 -7.47 5.91 -20.20
C THR A 336 -6.06 5.34 -20.04
N PRO A 337 -5.11 5.63 -20.97
CA PRO A 337 -3.80 5.00 -20.93
C PRO A 337 -3.05 5.30 -19.64
N PHE A 338 -2.55 4.25 -18.97
CA PHE A 338 -1.77 4.39 -17.73
C PHE A 338 -0.56 5.30 -17.90
N ALA A 339 0.12 5.22 -19.06
CA ALA A 339 1.27 6.05 -19.37
C ALA A 339 0.94 7.55 -19.42
N ASP A 340 -0.26 7.92 -19.90
CA ASP A 340 -0.68 9.32 -19.99
C ASP A 340 -0.94 9.90 -18.60
N VAL A 341 -1.66 9.14 -17.76
CA VAL A 341 -2.03 9.56 -16.40
C VAL A 341 -0.80 9.65 -15.47
N THR A 342 0.22 8.83 -15.74
CA THR A 342 1.46 8.78 -14.94
C THR A 342 2.64 9.51 -15.57
N ALA A 343 2.43 10.26 -16.66
CA ALA A 343 3.51 10.95 -17.40
C ALA A 343 4.32 11.95 -16.54
N TYR A 344 3.73 12.48 -15.47
CA TYR A 344 4.37 13.40 -14.52
C TYR A 344 5.42 12.73 -13.63
N PHE A 345 5.37 11.40 -13.46
CA PHE A 345 6.24 10.67 -12.53
C PHE A 345 7.69 10.70 -13.04
N PRO A 346 8.70 10.93 -12.17
CA PRO A 346 10.03 11.37 -12.62
C PRO A 346 10.91 10.28 -13.24
N GLY A 347 10.55 9.00 -13.12
CA GLY A 347 11.31 7.86 -13.64
C GLY A 347 10.41 6.71 -14.04
N PRO A 348 10.97 5.55 -14.42
CA PRO A 348 10.19 4.34 -14.65
C PRO A 348 9.38 3.96 -13.41
N VAL A 349 8.12 3.66 -13.61
CA VAL A 349 7.19 3.34 -12.51
C VAL A 349 6.39 2.09 -12.82
N ALA A 350 6.25 1.21 -11.83
CA ALA A 350 5.40 0.04 -11.87
C ALA A 350 4.36 0.11 -10.74
N ALA A 351 3.15 -0.32 -11.02
CA ALA A 351 2.09 -0.49 -10.04
C ALA A 351 1.77 -1.99 -9.91
N LEU A 352 1.86 -2.53 -8.70
CA LEU A 352 1.44 -3.86 -8.33
C LEU A 352 0.25 -3.75 -7.38
N ARG A 353 -0.96 -4.08 -7.85
CA ARG A 353 -2.18 -3.78 -7.12
C ARG A 353 -3.21 -4.90 -7.21
N ILE A 354 -3.81 -5.26 -6.08
CA ILE A 354 -5.08 -5.97 -6.00
C ILE A 354 -6.21 -4.92 -6.06
N LEU A 355 -7.22 -5.15 -6.88
CA LEU A 355 -8.33 -4.21 -7.06
C LEU A 355 -9.23 -4.20 -5.82
N LYS A 356 -9.24 -3.08 -5.09
CA LYS A 356 -10.06 -2.83 -3.89
C LYS A 356 -10.85 -1.51 -3.98
N SER A 357 -10.72 -0.77 -5.09
CA SER A 357 -11.46 0.45 -5.37
C SER A 357 -11.78 0.55 -6.88
N GLU A 358 -12.71 1.42 -7.23
CA GLU A 358 -13.16 1.64 -8.62
C GLU A 358 -12.14 2.39 -9.48
N VAL A 359 -11.11 3.00 -8.86
CA VAL A 359 -10.07 3.74 -9.58
C VAL A 359 -9.22 2.79 -10.37
N ILE A 360 -9.30 2.85 -11.69
CA ILE A 360 -8.52 2.00 -12.59
C ILE A 360 -8.27 2.73 -13.92
N THR A 361 -7.11 2.50 -14.52
CA THR A 361 -6.72 3.04 -15.84
C THR A 361 -5.97 1.98 -16.64
N GLY A 362 -5.81 2.18 -17.95
CA GLY A 362 -4.95 1.37 -18.80
C GLY A 362 -5.52 -0.03 -19.15
N LEU A 363 -6.81 -0.24 -18.99
CA LEU A 363 -7.45 -1.48 -19.42
C LEU A 363 -7.72 -1.45 -20.94
N ASP A 364 -7.67 -2.61 -21.56
CA ASP A 364 -8.27 -2.75 -22.89
C ASP A 364 -9.82 -2.81 -22.78
N PRO A 365 -10.57 -2.38 -23.82
CA PRO A 365 -12.03 -2.31 -23.76
C PRO A 365 -12.74 -3.66 -23.53
N ARG A 366 -12.12 -4.79 -23.88
CA ARG A 366 -12.70 -6.13 -23.65
C ARG A 366 -12.58 -6.50 -22.18
N THR A 367 -11.43 -6.23 -21.58
CA THR A 367 -11.19 -6.44 -20.14
C THR A 367 -12.11 -5.57 -19.31
N GLU A 368 -12.29 -4.29 -19.66
CA GLU A 368 -13.24 -3.39 -19.00
C GLU A 368 -14.66 -3.98 -19.07
N THR A 369 -15.12 -4.36 -20.28
CA THR A 369 -16.45 -4.97 -20.48
C THR A 369 -16.62 -6.25 -19.65
N ALA A 370 -15.58 -7.09 -19.55
CA ALA A 370 -15.62 -8.33 -18.77
C ALA A 370 -15.70 -8.06 -17.26
N LEU A 371 -15.02 -7.04 -16.77
CA LEU A 371 -15.10 -6.62 -15.37
C LEU A 371 -16.47 -6.05 -15.00
N ASP A 372 -17.11 -5.32 -15.93
CA ASP A 372 -18.39 -4.65 -15.70
C ASP A 372 -19.59 -5.59 -15.92
N ALA A 373 -19.40 -6.67 -16.68
CA ALA A 373 -20.48 -7.65 -16.98
C ALA A 373 -20.94 -8.46 -15.77
N ASP A 374 -20.18 -8.43 -14.66
CA ASP A 374 -20.47 -9.21 -13.47
C ASP A 374 -21.09 -8.35 -12.37
N GLU A 375 -22.35 -8.68 -11.99
CA GLU A 375 -23.06 -8.19 -10.79
C GLU A 375 -22.89 -6.70 -10.46
N GLY A 376 -22.93 -5.81 -11.47
CA GLY A 376 -22.89 -4.37 -11.25
C GLY A 376 -21.50 -3.81 -10.88
N GLY A 377 -20.42 -4.36 -11.48
CA GLY A 377 -19.05 -3.80 -11.32
C GLY A 377 -18.32 -4.19 -10.03
N ARG A 378 -18.88 -5.09 -9.23
CA ARG A 378 -18.27 -5.53 -7.95
C ARG A 378 -16.87 -6.14 -8.10
N ARG A 379 -16.52 -6.66 -9.29
CA ARG A 379 -15.17 -7.21 -9.53
C ARG A 379 -14.07 -6.18 -9.39
N ARG A 380 -14.36 -4.91 -9.62
CA ARG A 380 -13.38 -3.80 -9.42
C ARG A 380 -12.99 -3.60 -7.95
N ILE A 381 -13.84 -3.99 -7.01
CA ILE A 381 -13.65 -3.77 -5.57
C ILE A 381 -13.56 -5.06 -4.74
N SER A 382 -13.70 -6.22 -5.39
CA SER A 382 -13.81 -7.53 -4.70
C SER A 382 -12.50 -8.07 -4.13
N GLY A 383 -11.35 -7.53 -4.56
CA GLY A 383 -10.04 -8.08 -4.22
C GLY A 383 -9.71 -9.40 -4.93
N THR A 384 -10.49 -9.81 -5.95
CA THR A 384 -10.28 -11.06 -6.70
C THR A 384 -9.47 -10.87 -7.97
N HIS A 385 -9.23 -9.62 -8.39
CA HIS A 385 -8.47 -9.26 -9.57
C HIS A 385 -7.26 -8.40 -9.18
N ALA A 386 -6.21 -8.47 -9.98
CA ALA A 386 -5.01 -7.67 -9.78
C ALA A 386 -4.47 -7.15 -11.12
N LEU A 387 -3.52 -6.22 -11.02
CA LEU A 387 -2.80 -5.70 -12.17
C LEU A 387 -1.32 -5.50 -11.87
N ILE A 388 -0.53 -5.63 -12.93
CA ILE A 388 0.84 -5.15 -13.02
C ILE A 388 0.88 -4.19 -14.20
N GLN A 389 1.10 -2.92 -13.96
CA GLN A 389 1.22 -1.90 -15.01
C GLN A 389 2.57 -1.21 -14.92
N VAL A 390 3.22 -0.98 -16.04
CA VAL A 390 4.57 -0.39 -16.11
C VAL A 390 4.60 0.73 -17.14
N ARG A 391 5.14 1.89 -16.70
CA ARG A 391 5.55 2.96 -17.57
C ARG A 391 7.10 3.12 -17.48
N THR A 392 7.76 3.04 -18.61
CA THR A 392 9.20 3.24 -18.78
C THR A 392 9.54 4.68 -19.13
#